data_d48373d86de477de8883d35ce31f8f90
#
_entry.id   d48373d86de477de8883d35ce31f8f90
#
_cell.length_a   1.000
_cell.length_b   1.000
_cell.length_c   1.000
_cell.angle_alpha   90.00
_cell.angle_beta   90.00
_cell.angle_gamma   90.00
#
_symmetry.space_group_name_H-M   'P 1'
#
loop_
_entity.id
_entity.type
_entity.pdbx_description
1 polymer ?
#
loop_
_entity_poly.entity_id
_entity_poly.type
_entity_poly.pdbx_seq_one_letter_code
_entity_poly.pdbx_strand_id
1 'polypeptide(L)'
;VVCLHGLSRNSRDFQDLAPVLNQHFRVLVPEQRGRGRSAYDTVPSRYNLMQYVHDTYAMLVAFHCERVSVVGTSMGGLMTFALNALHPHLIHRAVINDIGPDIAAAGLERIQSYVGVAGPFDNWDEATAFVRSISQSIFPDWQPAQWAAFARQCYVEQNNQIIADYDPKIGEALSQQDTGAESSALWSLFETLRDVPLLLIRGALTDLLSEDCVRAMQDRATRLELLTVPNVGHAPMLTEAEV
;
A
#
# COMPACT_ATOMS: atom_id res chain seq x y z
N VAL A 1 16.69 -1.26 1.42
CA VAL A 1 15.36 -0.78 0.98
C VAL A 1 14.29 -1.53 1.75
N VAL A 2 13.22 -0.84 2.16
CA VAL A 2 12.04 -1.44 2.79
C VAL A 2 10.85 -1.23 1.86
N CYS A 3 10.12 -2.30 1.51
CA CYS A 3 8.95 -2.27 0.66
C CYS A 3 7.70 -2.50 1.51
N LEU A 4 6.78 -1.53 1.55
CA LEU A 4 5.58 -1.54 2.39
C LEU A 4 4.33 -1.62 1.51
N HIS A 5 3.58 -2.69 1.66
CA HIS A 5 2.40 -3.00 0.85
C HIS A 5 1.14 -2.21 1.25
N GLY A 6 0.12 -2.24 0.41
CA GLY A 6 -1.20 -1.65 0.66
C GLY A 6 -2.03 -2.38 1.72
N LEU A 7 -3.21 -1.83 2.05
CA LEU A 7 -4.05 -2.24 3.18
C LEU A 7 -4.40 -3.73 3.19
N SER A 8 -4.95 -4.26 2.09
CA SER A 8 -5.39 -5.66 1.93
C SER A 8 -4.38 -6.51 1.15
N ARG A 9 -3.14 -6.03 1.05
CA ARG A 9 -2.09 -6.62 0.24
C ARG A 9 -1.02 -7.29 1.10
N ASN A 10 0.00 -7.87 0.48
CA ASN A 10 1.08 -8.59 1.14
C ASN A 10 2.41 -8.45 0.37
N SER A 11 3.42 -9.20 0.76
CA SER A 11 4.77 -9.13 0.18
C SER A 11 4.84 -9.49 -1.31
N ARG A 12 3.84 -10.23 -1.85
CA ARG A 12 3.81 -10.62 -3.27
C ARG A 12 3.67 -9.45 -4.23
N ASP A 13 3.22 -8.27 -3.76
CA ASP A 13 3.20 -7.05 -4.57
C ASP A 13 4.59 -6.60 -5.02
N PHE A 14 5.62 -7.02 -4.32
CA PHE A 14 7.01 -6.67 -4.62
C PHE A 14 7.84 -7.83 -5.18
N GLN A 15 7.18 -8.94 -5.59
CA GLN A 15 7.88 -10.13 -6.07
C GLN A 15 8.73 -9.88 -7.32
N ASP A 16 8.33 -8.93 -8.16
CA ASP A 16 9.04 -8.57 -9.38
C ASP A 16 10.07 -7.45 -9.12
N LEU A 17 9.76 -6.49 -8.28
CA LEU A 17 10.64 -5.37 -7.92
C LEU A 17 11.78 -5.78 -6.98
N ALA A 18 11.49 -6.62 -5.98
CA ALA A 18 12.48 -6.94 -4.95
C ALA A 18 13.74 -7.65 -5.51
N PRO A 19 13.67 -8.58 -6.47
CA PRO A 19 14.86 -9.17 -7.10
C PRO A 19 15.73 -8.15 -7.85
N VAL A 20 15.13 -7.14 -8.47
CA VAL A 20 15.85 -6.06 -9.18
C VAL A 20 16.58 -5.19 -8.16
N LEU A 21 15.90 -4.74 -7.13
CA LEU A 21 16.51 -3.94 -6.06
C LEU A 21 17.60 -4.71 -5.31
N ASN A 22 17.43 -6.02 -5.12
CA ASN A 22 18.39 -6.85 -4.38
C ASN A 22 19.74 -7.03 -5.07
N GLN A 23 19.86 -6.65 -6.34
CA GLN A 23 21.15 -6.61 -7.03
C GLN A 23 22.09 -5.54 -6.44
N HIS A 24 21.55 -4.50 -5.79
CA HIS A 24 22.30 -3.36 -5.30
C HIS A 24 22.05 -3.03 -3.84
N PHE A 25 20.95 -3.53 -3.25
CA PHE A 25 20.51 -3.18 -1.91
C PHE A 25 20.11 -4.42 -1.11
N ARG A 26 20.26 -4.34 0.19
CA ARG A 26 19.52 -5.24 1.09
C ARG A 26 18.06 -4.85 1.06
N VAL A 27 17.17 -5.78 0.70
CA VAL A 27 15.73 -5.54 0.56
C VAL A 27 14.97 -6.25 1.69
N LEU A 28 14.09 -5.53 2.37
CA LEU A 28 13.16 -6.04 3.35
C LEU A 28 11.75 -5.83 2.84
N VAL A 29 10.94 -6.89 2.82
CA VAL A 29 9.54 -6.86 2.38
C VAL A 29 8.68 -7.45 3.49
N PRO A 30 8.38 -6.68 4.56
CA PRO A 30 7.57 -7.17 5.65
C PRO A 30 6.11 -7.34 5.23
N GLU A 31 5.49 -8.39 5.75
CA GLU A 31 4.04 -8.51 5.76
C GLU A 31 3.52 -7.91 7.07
N GLN A 32 2.66 -6.90 6.98
CA GLN A 32 2.09 -6.28 8.17
C GLN A 32 1.22 -7.28 8.93
N ARG A 33 1.05 -7.09 10.25
CA ARG A 33 0.19 -7.98 11.05
C ARG A 33 -1.16 -8.23 10.35
N GLY A 34 -1.63 -9.47 10.40
CA GLY A 34 -2.88 -9.88 9.77
C GLY A 34 -2.81 -10.01 8.25
N ARG A 35 -1.63 -10.04 7.62
CA ARG A 35 -1.45 -10.30 6.17
C ARG A 35 -0.41 -11.37 5.93
N GLY A 36 -0.65 -12.15 4.89
CA GLY A 36 0.27 -13.21 4.47
C GLY A 36 0.62 -14.16 5.61
N ARG A 37 1.89 -14.36 5.88
CA ARG A 37 2.41 -15.24 6.93
C ARG A 37 2.57 -14.57 8.30
N SER A 38 2.30 -13.27 8.41
CA SER A 38 2.33 -12.57 9.69
C SER A 38 1.13 -12.94 10.56
N ALA A 39 1.34 -12.98 11.88
CA ALA A 39 0.30 -13.36 12.82
C ALA A 39 -0.94 -12.45 12.73
N TYR A 40 -2.11 -13.06 12.87
CA TYR A 40 -3.38 -12.35 13.02
C TYR A 40 -3.52 -11.83 14.45
N ASP A 41 -4.12 -10.66 14.61
CA ASP A 41 -4.37 -10.08 15.93
C ASP A 41 -5.77 -10.46 16.44
N THR A 42 -5.85 -10.78 17.72
CA THR A 42 -7.13 -11.07 18.36
C THR A 42 -7.98 -9.80 18.60
N VAL A 43 -7.33 -8.62 18.58
CA VAL A 43 -7.94 -7.32 18.87
C VAL A 43 -8.02 -6.49 17.59
N PRO A 44 -9.22 -6.34 16.97
CA PRO A 44 -9.37 -5.64 15.68
C PRO A 44 -8.85 -4.20 15.69
N SER A 45 -9.00 -3.47 16.78
CA SER A 45 -8.54 -2.08 16.90
C SER A 45 -7.02 -1.90 16.79
N ARG A 46 -6.24 -3.00 16.85
CA ARG A 46 -4.78 -2.98 16.59
C ARG A 46 -4.44 -3.02 15.10
N TYR A 47 -5.42 -3.21 14.22
CA TYR A 47 -5.25 -3.03 12.77
C TYR A 47 -5.37 -1.54 12.44
N ASN A 48 -4.37 -0.75 12.82
CA ASN A 48 -4.31 0.68 12.58
C ASN A 48 -2.91 1.13 12.14
N LEU A 49 -2.83 2.30 11.50
CA LEU A 49 -1.62 2.84 10.93
C LEU A 49 -0.46 2.89 11.94
N MET A 50 -0.72 3.40 13.14
CA MET A 50 0.34 3.59 14.15
C MET A 50 0.91 2.26 14.63
N GLN A 51 0.06 1.23 14.79
CA GLN A 51 0.54 -0.10 15.15
C GLN A 51 1.43 -0.71 14.07
N TYR A 52 1.05 -0.56 12.79
CA TYR A 52 1.89 -1.03 11.66
C TYR A 52 3.25 -0.32 11.62
N VAL A 53 3.27 0.97 11.91
CA VAL A 53 4.51 1.76 12.01
C VAL A 53 5.40 1.26 13.15
N HIS A 54 4.83 1.01 14.32
CA HIS A 54 5.58 0.46 15.45
C HIS A 54 6.15 -0.93 15.15
N ASP A 55 5.36 -1.82 14.53
CA ASP A 55 5.82 -3.15 14.13
C ASP A 55 6.97 -3.06 13.11
N THR A 56 6.82 -2.17 12.12
CA THR A 56 7.85 -1.94 11.10
C THR A 56 9.12 -1.39 11.73
N TYR A 57 9.03 -0.43 12.63
CA TYR A 57 10.20 0.11 13.31
C TYR A 57 10.91 -0.94 14.18
N ALA A 58 10.15 -1.73 14.93
CA ALA A 58 10.70 -2.83 15.73
C ALA A 58 11.47 -3.84 14.86
N MET A 59 10.92 -4.17 13.67
CA MET A 59 11.62 -4.99 12.67
C MET A 59 12.91 -4.33 12.21
N LEU A 60 12.89 -3.04 11.86
CA LEU A 60 14.08 -2.32 11.41
C LEU A 60 15.19 -2.32 12.46
N VAL A 61 14.84 -2.14 13.73
CA VAL A 61 15.78 -2.23 14.85
C VAL A 61 16.37 -3.63 14.96
N ALA A 62 15.53 -4.67 14.89
CA ALA A 62 15.97 -6.06 14.96
C ALA A 62 16.91 -6.45 13.81
N PHE A 63 16.74 -5.82 12.64
CA PHE A 63 17.61 -6.01 11.47
C PHE A 63 18.77 -5.00 11.40
N HIS A 64 19.00 -4.20 12.46
CA HIS A 64 20.07 -3.19 12.53
C HIS A 64 20.05 -2.19 11.37
N CYS A 65 18.85 -1.71 11.01
CA CYS A 65 18.66 -0.72 9.95
C CYS A 65 18.56 0.68 10.56
N GLU A 66 19.68 1.40 10.60
CA GLU A 66 19.74 2.77 11.14
C GLU A 66 19.18 3.81 10.15
N ARG A 67 19.24 3.53 8.86
CA ARG A 67 18.79 4.42 7.79
C ARG A 67 18.32 3.61 6.59
N VAL A 68 17.12 3.93 6.07
CA VAL A 68 16.46 3.15 5.02
C VAL A 68 15.98 4.03 3.86
N SER A 69 15.90 3.43 2.67
CA SER A 69 15.03 3.90 1.59
C SER A 69 13.73 3.13 1.65
N VAL A 70 12.61 3.77 1.39
CA VAL A 70 11.28 3.14 1.47
C VAL A 70 10.60 3.15 0.09
N VAL A 71 9.92 2.06 -0.26
CA VAL A 71 8.94 2.00 -1.32
C VAL A 71 7.60 1.66 -0.66
N GLY A 72 6.70 2.63 -0.59
CA GLY A 72 5.42 2.48 0.11
C GLY A 72 4.23 2.64 -0.84
N THR A 73 3.41 1.60 -0.98
CA THR A 73 2.19 1.63 -1.78
C THR A 73 0.98 1.89 -0.89
N SER A 74 0.16 2.91 -1.22
CA SER A 74 -1.10 3.19 -0.53
C SER A 74 -0.87 3.31 1.00
N MET A 75 -1.44 2.45 1.83
CA MET A 75 -1.16 2.37 3.27
C MET A 75 0.35 2.41 3.58
N GLY A 76 1.18 1.73 2.79
CA GLY A 76 2.65 1.76 2.94
C GLY A 76 3.24 3.16 2.77
N GLY A 77 2.64 4.01 1.94
CA GLY A 77 2.99 5.43 1.82
C GLY A 77 2.61 6.23 3.06
N LEU A 78 1.41 6.01 3.61
CA LEU A 78 0.98 6.63 4.88
C LEU A 78 1.87 6.20 6.05
N MET A 79 2.24 4.91 6.08
CA MET A 79 3.22 4.40 7.06
C MET A 79 4.57 5.11 6.92
N THR A 80 5.00 5.43 5.70
CA THR A 80 6.24 6.17 5.45
C THR A 80 6.20 7.56 6.08
N PHE A 81 5.06 8.27 5.95
CA PHE A 81 4.88 9.59 6.58
C PHE A 81 5.00 9.48 8.11
N ALA A 82 4.26 8.58 8.71
CA ALA A 82 4.25 8.39 10.15
C ALA A 82 5.59 7.86 10.70
N LEU A 83 6.25 6.97 9.96
CA LEU A 83 7.56 6.43 10.35
C LEU A 83 8.62 7.53 10.41
N ASN A 84 8.65 8.46 9.43
CA ASN A 84 9.58 9.58 9.44
C ASN A 84 9.28 10.60 10.55
N ALA A 85 8.00 10.84 10.84
CA ALA A 85 7.59 11.75 11.91
C ALA A 85 8.00 11.24 13.30
N LEU A 86 7.85 9.92 13.54
CA LEU A 86 8.22 9.30 14.81
C LEU A 86 9.74 9.07 14.95
N HIS A 87 10.42 8.85 13.84
CA HIS A 87 11.84 8.53 13.80
C HIS A 87 12.55 9.43 12.79
N PRO A 88 12.77 10.72 13.11
CA PRO A 88 13.44 11.67 12.23
C PRO A 88 14.82 11.14 11.77
N HIS A 89 15.15 11.37 10.50
CA HIS A 89 16.39 10.93 9.84
C HIS A 89 16.48 9.42 9.53
N LEU A 90 15.51 8.60 9.92
CA LEU A 90 15.47 7.19 9.55
C LEU A 90 15.33 7.00 8.02
N ILE A 91 14.48 7.81 7.39
CA ILE A 91 14.21 7.71 5.95
C ILE A 91 15.20 8.55 5.16
N HIS A 92 15.98 7.90 4.30
CA HIS A 92 16.95 8.54 3.43
C HIS A 92 16.33 9.09 2.15
N ARG A 93 15.42 8.34 1.55
CA ARG A 93 14.60 8.66 0.37
C ARG A 93 13.38 7.76 0.34
N ALA A 94 12.33 8.18 -0.34
CA ALA A 94 11.16 7.33 -0.46
C ALA A 94 10.54 7.40 -1.85
N VAL A 95 9.94 6.28 -2.25
CA VAL A 95 8.98 6.16 -3.33
C VAL A 95 7.60 6.03 -2.68
N ILE A 96 6.71 6.95 -2.97
CA ILE A 96 5.32 6.95 -2.51
C ILE A 96 4.45 6.57 -3.71
N ASN A 97 3.84 5.40 -3.65
CA ASN A 97 3.03 4.88 -4.74
C ASN A 97 1.55 5.11 -4.46
N ASP A 98 1.01 6.08 -5.16
CA ASP A 98 -0.40 6.42 -5.35
C ASP A 98 -1.19 6.72 -4.07
N ILE A 99 -0.61 7.52 -3.18
CA ILE A 99 -1.26 8.01 -1.98
C ILE A 99 -0.73 9.41 -1.61
N GLY A 100 -1.58 10.22 -0.99
CA GLY A 100 -1.23 11.50 -0.42
C GLY A 100 -1.96 11.74 0.90
N PRO A 101 -1.70 12.88 1.56
CA PRO A 101 -2.37 13.26 2.80
C PRO A 101 -3.88 13.50 2.66
N ASP A 102 -4.35 13.95 1.49
CA ASP A 102 -5.77 14.06 1.17
C ASP A 102 -6.23 12.83 0.39
N ILE A 103 -6.97 11.97 1.05
CA ILE A 103 -7.50 10.74 0.48
C ILE A 103 -8.88 11.03 -0.11
N ALA A 104 -9.05 10.85 -1.42
CA ALA A 104 -10.33 11.10 -2.06
C ALA A 104 -11.39 10.08 -1.63
N ALA A 105 -12.57 10.55 -1.30
CA ALA A 105 -13.67 9.75 -0.75
C ALA A 105 -14.08 8.58 -1.67
N ALA A 106 -14.14 8.81 -2.98
CA ALA A 106 -14.54 7.80 -3.96
C ALA A 106 -13.64 6.55 -3.92
N GLY A 107 -12.32 6.74 -3.86
CA GLY A 107 -11.39 5.63 -3.75
C GLY A 107 -11.47 4.92 -2.40
N LEU A 108 -11.67 5.67 -1.32
CA LEU A 108 -11.84 5.11 0.01
C LEU A 108 -13.13 4.28 0.12
N GLU A 109 -14.26 4.78 -0.37
CA GLU A 109 -15.53 4.05 -0.41
C GLU A 109 -15.43 2.76 -1.23
N ARG A 110 -14.74 2.80 -2.39
CA ARG A 110 -14.48 1.60 -3.17
C ARG A 110 -13.65 0.58 -2.37
N ILE A 111 -12.60 1.01 -1.67
CA ILE A 111 -11.78 0.11 -0.83
C ILE A 111 -12.62 -0.48 0.30
N GLN A 112 -13.42 0.33 0.99
CA GLN A 112 -14.29 -0.12 2.07
C GLN A 112 -15.34 -1.13 1.59
N SER A 113 -15.76 -1.05 0.32
CA SER A 113 -16.80 -1.95 -0.22
C SER A 113 -16.36 -3.42 -0.34
N TYR A 114 -15.04 -3.71 -0.41
CA TYR A 114 -14.54 -5.07 -0.58
C TYR A 114 -13.62 -5.58 0.54
N VAL A 115 -13.01 -4.68 1.33
CA VAL A 115 -12.10 -5.10 2.40
C VAL A 115 -12.89 -5.76 3.54
N GLY A 116 -12.49 -6.99 3.87
CA GLY A 116 -13.13 -7.80 4.91
C GLY A 116 -14.31 -8.66 4.45
N VAL A 117 -14.79 -8.49 3.19
CA VAL A 117 -15.94 -9.21 2.66
C VAL A 117 -15.63 -10.10 1.44
N ALA A 118 -14.39 -10.12 0.99
CA ALA A 118 -13.96 -10.86 -0.20
C ALA A 118 -13.78 -12.35 0.07
N GLY A 119 -14.68 -13.18 -0.43
CA GLY A 119 -14.61 -14.65 -0.30
C GLY A 119 -15.33 -15.20 0.95
N PRO A 120 -15.19 -16.51 1.27
CA PRO A 120 -14.40 -17.49 0.53
C PRO A 120 -14.97 -17.81 -0.86
N PHE A 121 -14.10 -18.32 -1.78
CA PHE A 121 -14.50 -18.77 -3.12
C PHE A 121 -14.22 -20.27 -3.25
N ASP A 122 -15.01 -20.98 -4.08
CA ASP A 122 -14.88 -22.41 -4.28
C ASP A 122 -13.68 -22.76 -5.19
N ASN A 123 -13.27 -21.82 -6.06
CA ASN A 123 -12.17 -22.05 -7.02
C ASN A 123 -11.50 -20.73 -7.42
N TRP A 124 -10.37 -20.86 -8.13
CA TRP A 124 -9.58 -19.71 -8.60
C TRP A 124 -10.27 -18.87 -9.67
N ASP A 125 -11.19 -19.44 -10.45
CA ASP A 125 -11.92 -18.70 -11.48
C ASP A 125 -12.90 -17.71 -10.83
N GLU A 126 -13.56 -18.10 -9.75
CA GLU A 126 -14.43 -17.21 -8.98
C GLU A 126 -13.64 -16.08 -8.30
N ALA A 127 -12.51 -16.41 -7.66
CA ALA A 127 -11.63 -15.41 -7.07
C ALA A 127 -11.09 -14.42 -8.12
N THR A 128 -10.74 -14.92 -9.30
CA THR A 128 -10.28 -14.11 -10.44
C THR A 128 -11.39 -13.19 -10.95
N ALA A 129 -12.60 -13.72 -11.11
CA ALA A 129 -13.77 -12.94 -11.53
C ALA A 129 -14.09 -11.83 -10.53
N PHE A 130 -14.04 -12.14 -9.24
CA PHE A 130 -14.26 -11.14 -8.18
C PHE A 130 -13.21 -10.03 -8.22
N VAL A 131 -11.93 -10.38 -8.21
CA VAL A 131 -10.83 -9.40 -8.27
C VAL A 131 -10.96 -8.51 -9.50
N ARG A 132 -11.29 -9.10 -10.65
CA ARG A 132 -11.55 -8.33 -11.86
C ARG A 132 -12.72 -7.37 -11.70
N SER A 133 -13.82 -7.81 -11.10
CA SER A 133 -15.02 -6.97 -10.93
C SER A 133 -14.77 -5.70 -10.11
N ILE A 134 -13.91 -5.79 -9.09
CA ILE A 134 -13.59 -4.66 -8.20
C ILE A 134 -12.38 -3.82 -8.68
N SER A 135 -11.61 -4.31 -9.65
CA SER A 135 -10.35 -3.66 -10.07
C SER A 135 -10.30 -3.35 -11.57
N GLN A 136 -11.34 -3.65 -12.36
CA GLN A 136 -11.29 -3.43 -13.81
C GLN A 136 -11.15 -1.95 -14.20
N SER A 137 -11.67 -1.02 -13.40
CA SER A 137 -11.47 0.42 -13.61
C SER A 137 -10.05 0.88 -13.29
N ILE A 138 -9.32 0.10 -12.48
CA ILE A 138 -7.93 0.37 -12.11
C ILE A 138 -6.98 -0.08 -13.23
N PHE A 139 -7.27 -1.21 -13.86
CA PHE A 139 -6.44 -1.85 -14.88
C PHE A 139 -7.27 -2.20 -16.13
N PRO A 140 -7.75 -1.20 -16.90
CA PRO A 140 -8.70 -1.42 -18.00
C PRO A 140 -8.12 -2.28 -19.12
N ASP A 141 -6.80 -2.25 -19.34
CA ASP A 141 -6.12 -2.93 -20.42
C ASP A 141 -5.65 -4.36 -20.10
N TRP A 142 -5.86 -4.81 -18.84
CA TRP A 142 -5.39 -6.13 -18.41
C TRP A 142 -6.10 -7.29 -19.10
N GLN A 143 -5.30 -8.23 -19.55
CA GLN A 143 -5.73 -9.47 -20.16
C GLN A 143 -6.09 -10.55 -19.11
N PRO A 144 -6.81 -11.61 -19.47
CA PRO A 144 -7.24 -12.66 -18.53
C PRO A 144 -6.10 -13.27 -17.70
N ALA A 145 -4.92 -13.45 -18.29
CA ALA A 145 -3.77 -14.01 -17.59
C ALA A 145 -3.25 -13.09 -16.45
N GLN A 146 -3.32 -11.77 -16.64
CA GLN A 146 -2.92 -10.80 -15.63
C GLN A 146 -3.90 -10.81 -14.45
N TRP A 147 -5.21 -10.94 -14.70
CA TRP A 147 -6.21 -11.08 -13.66
C TRP A 147 -6.02 -12.36 -12.84
N ALA A 148 -5.73 -13.50 -13.49
CA ALA A 148 -5.44 -14.75 -12.80
C ALA A 148 -4.17 -14.65 -11.94
N ALA A 149 -3.13 -14.00 -12.44
CA ALA A 149 -1.90 -13.75 -11.66
C ALA A 149 -2.17 -12.84 -10.46
N PHE A 150 -2.94 -11.77 -10.64
CA PHE A 150 -3.29 -10.84 -9.58
C PHE A 150 -4.16 -11.48 -8.49
N ALA A 151 -5.13 -12.33 -8.87
CA ALA A 151 -5.89 -13.11 -7.89
C ALA A 151 -4.97 -13.95 -6.99
N ARG A 152 -3.94 -14.58 -7.55
CA ARG A 152 -2.96 -15.37 -6.78
C ARG A 152 -2.05 -14.52 -5.89
N GLN A 153 -1.93 -13.22 -6.14
CA GLN A 153 -1.27 -12.28 -5.23
C GLN A 153 -2.18 -11.86 -4.07
N CYS A 154 -3.51 -11.84 -4.27
CA CYS A 154 -4.49 -11.40 -3.28
C CYS A 154 -4.97 -12.51 -2.36
N TYR A 155 -5.02 -13.74 -2.87
CA TYR A 155 -5.68 -14.88 -2.21
C TYR A 155 -4.73 -16.06 -2.02
N VAL A 156 -5.15 -16.99 -1.16
CA VAL A 156 -4.48 -18.27 -0.90
C VAL A 156 -5.52 -19.39 -0.84
N GLU A 157 -5.08 -20.60 -1.17
CA GLU A 157 -5.91 -21.79 -0.99
C GLU A 157 -5.71 -22.34 0.42
N GLN A 158 -6.81 -22.49 1.15
CA GLN A 158 -6.83 -23.08 2.48
C GLN A 158 -8.11 -23.90 2.66
N ASN A 159 -7.97 -25.14 3.13
CA ASN A 159 -9.09 -26.07 3.36
C ASN A 159 -10.03 -26.22 2.15
N ASN A 160 -9.45 -26.36 0.96
CA ASN A 160 -10.16 -26.44 -0.34
C ASN A 160 -11.03 -25.22 -0.68
N GLN A 161 -10.74 -24.07 -0.12
CA GLN A 161 -11.36 -22.80 -0.46
C GLN A 161 -10.29 -21.75 -0.79
N ILE A 162 -10.64 -20.79 -1.61
CA ILE A 162 -9.78 -19.65 -1.92
C ILE A 162 -10.22 -18.49 -1.03
N ILE A 163 -9.34 -18.08 -0.15
CA ILE A 163 -9.60 -17.03 0.84
C ILE A 163 -8.66 -15.83 0.66
N ALA A 164 -9.09 -14.66 1.07
CA ALA A 164 -8.23 -13.48 1.10
C ALA A 164 -7.02 -13.71 2.01
N ASP A 165 -5.83 -13.30 1.55
CA ASP A 165 -4.58 -13.49 2.30
C ASP A 165 -4.36 -12.38 3.33
N TYR A 166 -5.42 -12.08 4.06
CA TYR A 166 -5.44 -11.13 5.18
C TYR A 166 -6.58 -11.44 6.16
N ASP A 167 -6.47 -10.97 7.40
CA ASP A 167 -7.51 -11.10 8.42
C ASP A 167 -8.75 -10.24 8.07
N PRO A 168 -9.95 -10.83 7.90
CA PRO A 168 -11.17 -10.07 7.62
C PRO A 168 -11.49 -8.95 8.62
N LYS A 169 -11.02 -9.08 9.88
CA LYS A 169 -11.17 -8.04 10.92
C LYS A 169 -10.52 -6.70 10.57
N ILE A 170 -9.67 -6.66 9.54
CA ILE A 170 -9.12 -5.42 8.99
C ILE A 170 -10.24 -4.55 8.41
N GLY A 171 -11.26 -5.16 7.80
CA GLY A 171 -12.44 -4.45 7.33
C GLY A 171 -13.26 -3.83 8.48
N GLU A 172 -13.39 -4.55 9.61
CA GLU A 172 -14.07 -4.02 10.80
C GLU A 172 -13.32 -2.80 11.36
N ALA A 173 -11.98 -2.88 11.45
CA ALA A 173 -11.15 -1.78 11.92
C ALA A 173 -11.23 -0.56 10.98
N LEU A 174 -11.26 -0.78 9.66
CA LEU A 174 -11.36 0.28 8.66
C LEU A 174 -12.72 1.02 8.76
N SER A 175 -13.82 0.30 8.97
CA SER A 175 -15.16 0.90 9.08
C SER A 175 -15.35 1.76 10.34
N GLN A 176 -14.51 1.58 11.36
CA GLN A 176 -14.57 2.33 12.61
C GLN A 176 -13.64 3.57 12.62
N GLN A 177 -12.83 3.77 11.60
CA GLN A 177 -11.97 4.94 11.51
C GLN A 177 -12.76 6.16 11.06
N ASP A 178 -12.61 7.26 11.81
CA ASP A 178 -13.24 8.56 11.46
C ASP A 178 -12.36 9.28 10.41
N THR A 179 -12.80 9.23 9.16
CA THR A 179 -12.06 9.75 8.01
C THR A 179 -12.02 11.29 7.94
N GLY A 180 -12.83 12.00 8.73
CA GLY A 180 -12.96 13.46 8.64
C GLY A 180 -11.87 14.25 9.36
N ALA A 181 -11.26 13.69 10.43
CA ALA A 181 -10.25 14.37 11.23
C ALA A 181 -8.81 14.08 10.76
N GLU A 182 -8.64 13.16 9.81
CA GLU A 182 -7.33 12.58 9.48
C GLU A 182 -6.49 13.43 8.51
N SER A 183 -7.10 14.22 7.62
CA SER A 183 -6.35 14.96 6.58
C SER A 183 -5.31 15.92 7.16
N SER A 184 -5.67 16.74 8.14
CA SER A 184 -4.72 17.70 8.76
C SER A 184 -3.58 16.98 9.50
N ALA A 185 -3.88 15.85 10.13
CA ALA A 185 -2.86 15.01 10.78
C ALA A 185 -1.92 14.38 9.75
N LEU A 186 -2.45 13.84 8.65
CA LEU A 186 -1.64 13.27 7.58
C LEU A 186 -0.75 14.32 6.89
N TRP A 187 -1.25 15.54 6.70
CA TRP A 187 -0.41 16.65 6.22
C TRP A 187 0.75 16.94 7.15
N SER A 188 0.50 17.01 8.47
CA SER A 188 1.56 17.22 9.46
C SER A 188 2.62 16.10 9.43
N LEU A 189 2.21 14.85 9.20
CA LEU A 189 3.13 13.73 9.04
C LEU A 189 3.93 13.84 7.74
N PHE A 190 3.27 14.20 6.62
CA PHE A 190 3.93 14.37 5.32
C PHE A 190 4.97 15.49 5.34
N GLU A 191 4.69 16.61 5.99
CA GLU A 191 5.60 17.76 6.08
C GLU A 191 6.94 17.42 6.74
N THR A 192 7.00 16.37 7.54
CA THR A 192 8.27 15.86 8.09
C THR A 192 9.22 15.30 7.03
N LEU A 193 8.70 14.95 5.85
CA LEU A 193 9.47 14.49 4.69
C LEU A 193 9.90 15.63 3.75
N ARG A 194 9.67 16.88 4.10
CA ARG A 194 9.88 18.06 3.23
C ARG A 194 11.21 18.06 2.49
N ASP A 195 12.29 17.71 3.17
CA ASP A 195 13.65 17.74 2.62
C ASP A 195 14.17 16.36 2.21
N VAL A 196 13.36 15.33 2.36
CA VAL A 196 13.68 13.96 1.91
C VAL A 196 13.45 13.87 0.40
N PRO A 197 14.38 13.27 -0.38
CA PRO A 197 14.10 12.97 -1.79
C PRO A 197 12.92 12.02 -1.92
N LEU A 198 11.87 12.46 -2.62
CA LEU A 198 10.64 11.73 -2.84
C LEU A 198 10.41 11.51 -4.33
N LEU A 199 10.04 10.29 -4.72
CA LEU A 199 9.38 9.99 -5.98
C LEU A 199 7.92 9.66 -5.66
N LEU A 200 6.99 10.49 -6.16
CA LEU A 200 5.56 10.20 -6.11
C LEU A 200 5.17 9.54 -7.43
N ILE A 201 4.72 8.30 -7.36
CA ILE A 201 4.14 7.59 -8.49
C ILE A 201 2.62 7.73 -8.39
N ARG A 202 1.98 8.14 -9.47
CA ARG A 202 0.52 8.33 -9.56
C ARG A 202 -0.04 7.58 -10.74
N GLY A 203 -1.06 6.77 -10.53
CA GLY A 203 -1.86 6.24 -11.62
C GLY A 203 -2.71 7.34 -12.27
N ALA A 204 -2.70 7.46 -13.59
CA ALA A 204 -3.47 8.48 -14.28
C ALA A 204 -4.98 8.39 -14.04
N LEU A 205 -5.48 7.16 -13.78
CA LEU A 205 -6.89 6.85 -13.52
C LEU A 205 -7.21 6.72 -12.02
N THR A 206 -6.30 7.10 -11.12
CA THR A 206 -6.52 6.94 -9.68
C THR A 206 -7.75 7.71 -9.20
N ASP A 207 -8.55 7.05 -8.38
CA ASP A 207 -9.69 7.61 -7.66
C ASP A 207 -9.37 7.99 -6.21
N LEU A 208 -8.10 7.81 -5.80
CA LEU A 208 -7.66 8.00 -4.41
C LEU A 208 -6.74 9.21 -4.23
N LEU A 209 -5.86 9.49 -5.19
CA LEU A 209 -4.89 10.58 -5.16
C LEU A 209 -5.26 11.64 -6.21
N SER A 210 -5.88 12.73 -5.77
CA SER A 210 -6.29 13.83 -6.65
C SER A 210 -5.08 14.64 -7.14
N GLU A 211 -5.24 15.31 -8.30
CA GLU A 211 -4.22 16.24 -8.81
C GLU A 211 -4.02 17.43 -7.88
N ASP A 212 -5.07 17.88 -7.17
CA ASP A 212 -4.96 18.95 -6.18
C ASP A 212 -4.08 18.55 -5.01
N CYS A 213 -4.24 17.32 -4.51
CA CYS A 213 -3.37 16.77 -3.48
C CYS A 213 -1.92 16.67 -3.96
N VAL A 214 -1.69 16.20 -5.20
CA VAL A 214 -0.34 16.13 -5.80
C VAL A 214 0.30 17.52 -5.85
N ARG A 215 -0.42 18.54 -6.33
CA ARG A 215 0.08 19.94 -6.36
C ARG A 215 0.44 20.42 -4.97
N ALA A 216 -0.43 20.20 -3.99
CA ALA A 216 -0.19 20.57 -2.61
C ALA A 216 1.00 19.83 -1.98
N MET A 217 1.26 18.58 -2.37
CA MET A 217 2.47 17.84 -1.96
C MET A 217 3.73 18.45 -2.59
N GLN A 218 3.70 18.78 -3.88
CA GLN A 218 4.82 19.42 -4.58
C GLN A 218 5.17 20.79 -4.00
N ASP A 219 4.16 21.58 -3.60
CA ASP A 219 4.37 22.89 -2.97
C ASP A 219 5.04 22.79 -1.59
N ARG A 220 4.85 21.68 -0.87
CA ARG A 220 5.37 21.49 0.49
C ARG A 220 6.67 20.72 0.55
N ALA A 221 6.94 19.84 -0.41
CA ALA A 221 8.16 19.03 -0.44
C ALA A 221 9.18 19.60 -1.43
N THR A 222 10.37 19.94 -0.93
CA THR A 222 11.42 20.63 -1.73
C THR A 222 12.08 19.72 -2.77
N ARG A 223 11.94 18.40 -2.64
CA ARG A 223 12.64 17.40 -3.46
C ARG A 223 11.68 16.29 -3.91
N LEU A 224 10.47 16.64 -4.34
CA LEU A 224 9.49 15.70 -4.84
C LEU A 224 9.49 15.71 -6.36
N GLU A 225 9.74 14.54 -6.93
CA GLU A 225 9.56 14.22 -8.34
C GLU A 225 8.25 13.46 -8.53
N LEU A 226 7.51 13.76 -9.60
CA LEU A 226 6.24 13.09 -9.95
C LEU A 226 6.44 12.22 -11.20
N LEU A 227 6.00 10.96 -11.10
CA LEU A 227 5.82 10.06 -12.23
C LEU A 227 4.34 9.68 -12.34
N THR A 228 3.72 9.97 -13.48
CA THR A 228 2.34 9.55 -13.76
C THR A 228 2.35 8.35 -14.70
N VAL A 229 1.72 7.25 -14.27
CA VAL A 229 1.60 6.01 -15.05
C VAL A 229 0.28 6.04 -15.82
N PRO A 230 0.29 6.01 -17.16
CA PRO A 230 -0.91 6.07 -17.99
C PRO A 230 -1.76 4.80 -17.85
N ASN A 231 -3.07 4.91 -18.05
CA ASN A 231 -4.02 3.79 -18.07
C ASN A 231 -4.01 2.89 -16.81
N VAL A 232 -3.59 3.42 -15.67
CA VAL A 232 -3.58 2.72 -14.38
C VAL A 232 -4.23 3.58 -13.30
N GLY A 233 -5.06 2.97 -12.46
CA GLY A 233 -5.66 3.59 -11.29
C GLY A 233 -4.91 3.27 -9.98
N HIS A 234 -5.65 3.20 -8.87
CA HIS A 234 -5.05 2.94 -7.55
C HIS A 234 -4.87 1.44 -7.30
N ALA A 235 -3.63 0.95 -7.31
CA ALA A 235 -2.36 1.63 -7.47
C ALA A 235 -1.53 0.95 -8.57
N PRO A 236 -0.57 1.67 -9.21
CA PRO A 236 0.43 1.05 -10.07
C PRO A 236 1.11 -0.14 -9.40
N MET A 237 1.39 -1.19 -10.18
CA MET A 237 1.98 -2.44 -9.68
C MET A 237 3.51 -2.38 -9.58
N LEU A 238 4.12 -1.26 -10.00
CA LEU A 238 5.58 -1.06 -10.06
C LEU A 238 6.29 -2.01 -11.04
N THR A 239 5.54 -2.48 -12.04
CA THR A 239 6.02 -3.34 -13.15
C THR A 239 5.72 -2.70 -14.51
N GLU A 240 5.11 -1.53 -14.51
CA GLU A 240 4.83 -0.74 -15.70
C GLU A 240 6.15 -0.22 -16.33
N ALA A 241 6.16 -0.05 -17.65
CA ALA A 241 7.37 0.32 -18.40
C ALA A 241 7.93 1.69 -18.01
N GLU A 242 7.10 2.56 -17.46
CA GLU A 242 7.45 3.90 -17.00
C GLU A 242 8.13 3.90 -15.62
N VAL A 243 7.95 2.86 -14.84
CA VAL A 243 8.49 2.70 -13.47
C VAL A 243 9.82 1.96 -13.49
#